data_18de322bfef6ee9b9b9c97dd874a68fc
#
_entry.id   18de322bfef6ee9b9b9c97dd874a68fc
#
_cell.length_a   1.000
_cell.length_b   1.000
_cell.length_c   1.000
_cell.angle_alpha   90.00
_cell.angle_beta   90.00
_cell.angle_gamma   90.00
#
_symmetry.space_group_name_H-M   'P 1'
#
loop_
_entity.id
_entity.type
_entity.pdbx_description
1 polymer ?
#
loop_
_entity_poly.entity_id
_entity_poly.type
_entity_poly.pdbx_seq_one_letter_code
_entity_poly.pdbx_strand_id
1 'polypeptide(L)'
;MKHELSSMKAFVILAESSSFNNAAKLLNITQPALTRRIKKMEEDLHIQLFERTTRKVTLTKAGKRLLPEARELIKKFDETLFNIRDMNAYHRGMVTLACIPTAVFYFLPLAIGKFNELYPNIKMRILEQGTNNCMESVLCNESEFGINMNNVTNSSIDFTPLVNEPFVLACRRDHPLAKKQLVEWQELVGYKMIGVRSSSGNRLLIEQQLADKPWKLDWFYEVRHLSTSLGLVEAGLGISALPGLAMPHAPYSSIIGIPLVEPVIRRTLGIIRRKDAVLSPAAERFFALLINLWTDDKDNLWTNIVERQRHALQEIG
;
A
#
# COMPACT_ATOMS: atom_id res chain seq x y z
N MET A 1 -19.43 22.11 -28.09
CA MET A 1 -18.77 20.90 -27.54
C MET A 1 -19.61 20.41 -26.34
N LYS A 2 -20.45 19.42 -26.54
CA LYS A 2 -21.27 18.85 -25.45
C LYS A 2 -20.73 17.44 -25.18
N HIS A 3 -19.57 17.34 -24.49
CA HIS A 3 -19.17 16.07 -23.93
C HIS A 3 -19.92 15.89 -22.63
N GLU A 4 -20.90 15.04 -22.67
CA GLU A 4 -21.63 14.66 -21.49
C GLU A 4 -20.74 13.77 -20.59
N LEU A 5 -20.85 13.95 -19.30
CA LEU A 5 -20.16 13.12 -18.31
C LEU A 5 -20.39 11.62 -18.55
N SER A 6 -21.53 11.26 -19.15
CA SER A 6 -21.86 9.90 -19.55
C SER A 6 -20.89 9.31 -20.60
N SER A 7 -20.33 10.15 -21.49
CA SER A 7 -19.32 9.72 -22.47
C SER A 7 -17.95 9.51 -21.82
N MET A 8 -17.60 10.35 -20.85
CA MET A 8 -16.39 10.15 -20.03
C MET A 8 -16.48 8.86 -19.20
N LYS A 9 -17.63 8.61 -18.55
CA LYS A 9 -17.85 7.35 -17.82
C LYS A 9 -17.75 6.14 -18.74
N ALA A 10 -18.31 6.22 -19.96
CA ALA A 10 -18.21 5.17 -20.95
C ALA A 10 -16.76 4.91 -21.41
N PHE A 11 -15.97 5.97 -21.59
CA PHE A 11 -14.56 5.87 -21.92
C PHE A 11 -13.75 5.16 -20.82
N VAL A 12 -13.91 5.57 -19.55
CA VAL A 12 -13.19 4.97 -18.41
C VAL A 12 -13.55 3.48 -18.27
N ILE A 13 -14.84 3.13 -18.27
CA ILE A 13 -15.29 1.74 -18.12
C ILE A 13 -14.82 0.86 -19.28
N LEU A 14 -14.81 1.37 -20.50
CA LEU A 14 -14.26 0.63 -21.66
C LEU A 14 -12.73 0.44 -21.53
N ALA A 15 -12.01 1.45 -21.06
CA ALA A 15 -10.57 1.35 -20.85
C ALA A 15 -10.22 0.27 -19.81
N GLU A 16 -10.99 0.19 -18.73
CA GLU A 16 -10.79 -0.76 -17.63
C GLU A 16 -11.18 -2.20 -18.02
N SER A 17 -12.32 -2.35 -18.72
CA SER A 17 -12.82 -3.67 -19.12
C SER A 17 -12.13 -4.25 -20.35
N SER A 18 -11.44 -3.42 -21.16
CA SER A 18 -10.82 -3.77 -22.43
C SER A 18 -11.73 -4.52 -23.42
N SER A 19 -13.06 -4.41 -23.22
CA SER A 19 -14.09 -5.15 -23.96
C SER A 19 -15.37 -4.33 -24.10
N PHE A 20 -15.80 -4.05 -25.32
CA PHE A 20 -17.06 -3.34 -25.60
C PHE A 20 -18.28 -4.07 -25.03
N ASN A 21 -18.31 -5.41 -25.07
CA ASN A 21 -19.42 -6.19 -24.52
C ASN A 21 -19.50 -6.10 -23.01
N ASN A 22 -18.36 -6.21 -22.31
CA ASN A 22 -18.32 -6.11 -20.86
C ASN A 22 -18.61 -4.68 -20.39
N ALA A 23 -18.03 -3.68 -21.05
CA ALA A 23 -18.30 -2.27 -20.75
C ALA A 23 -19.79 -1.91 -20.97
N ALA A 24 -20.41 -2.40 -22.03
CA ALA A 24 -21.82 -2.18 -22.31
C ALA A 24 -22.72 -2.77 -21.21
N LYS A 25 -22.42 -3.99 -20.74
CA LYS A 25 -23.12 -4.62 -19.60
C LYS A 25 -22.99 -3.80 -18.33
N LEU A 26 -21.77 -3.35 -17.99
CA LEU A 26 -21.51 -2.51 -16.79
C LEU A 26 -22.25 -1.16 -16.85
N LEU A 27 -22.45 -0.62 -18.05
CA LEU A 27 -23.17 0.63 -18.27
C LEU A 27 -24.70 0.47 -18.45
N ASN A 28 -25.21 -0.76 -18.44
CA ASN A 28 -26.60 -1.10 -18.74
C ASN A 28 -27.09 -0.51 -20.08
N ILE A 29 -26.25 -0.56 -21.13
CA ILE A 29 -26.57 -0.15 -22.49
C ILE A 29 -26.22 -1.24 -23.49
N THR A 30 -26.69 -1.10 -24.75
CA THR A 30 -26.31 -2.01 -25.82
C THR A 30 -24.91 -1.73 -26.32
N GLN A 31 -24.18 -2.74 -26.79
CA GLN A 31 -22.85 -2.60 -27.37
C GLN A 31 -22.81 -1.62 -28.57
N PRO A 32 -23.80 -1.60 -29.50
CA PRO A 32 -23.87 -0.58 -30.56
C PRO A 32 -24.03 0.85 -30.02
N ALA A 33 -24.77 1.03 -28.91
CA ALA A 33 -24.92 2.35 -28.29
C ALA A 33 -23.60 2.82 -27.67
N LEU A 34 -22.86 1.94 -27.00
CA LEU A 34 -21.53 2.24 -26.46
C LEU A 34 -20.56 2.60 -27.60
N THR A 35 -20.55 1.82 -28.68
CA THR A 35 -19.67 2.06 -29.83
C THR A 35 -19.94 3.45 -30.44
N ARG A 36 -21.22 3.82 -30.65
CA ARG A 36 -21.59 5.15 -31.14
C ARG A 36 -21.16 6.26 -30.19
N ARG A 37 -21.31 6.06 -28.89
CA ARG A 37 -20.93 7.05 -27.87
C ARG A 37 -19.43 7.31 -27.87
N ILE A 38 -18.62 6.26 -27.91
CA ILE A 38 -17.15 6.38 -27.97
C ILE A 38 -16.73 7.02 -29.30
N LYS A 39 -17.30 6.58 -30.42
CA LYS A 39 -16.99 7.14 -31.74
C LYS A 39 -17.31 8.62 -31.82
N LYS A 40 -18.46 9.05 -31.31
CA LYS A 40 -18.82 10.47 -31.23
C LYS A 40 -17.84 11.26 -30.39
N MET A 41 -17.39 10.72 -29.25
CA MET A 41 -16.37 11.37 -28.40
C MET A 41 -15.03 11.52 -29.15
N GLU A 42 -14.59 10.52 -29.88
CA GLU A 42 -13.37 10.56 -30.68
C GLU A 42 -13.49 11.56 -31.85
N GLU A 43 -14.65 11.63 -32.51
CA GLU A 43 -14.96 12.59 -33.57
C GLU A 43 -14.94 14.03 -33.06
N ASP A 44 -15.61 14.30 -31.93
CA ASP A 44 -15.67 15.64 -31.33
C ASP A 44 -14.28 16.12 -30.84
N LEU A 45 -13.41 15.20 -30.40
CA LEU A 45 -12.04 15.50 -29.97
C LEU A 45 -11.05 15.52 -31.15
N HIS A 46 -11.45 15.07 -32.34
CA HIS A 46 -10.59 14.84 -33.51
C HIS A 46 -9.36 13.97 -33.21
N ILE A 47 -9.49 13.05 -32.24
CA ILE A 47 -8.42 12.16 -31.77
C ILE A 47 -9.01 10.79 -31.45
N GLN A 48 -8.36 9.72 -31.92
CA GLN A 48 -8.69 8.36 -31.51
C GLN A 48 -8.16 8.06 -30.10
N LEU A 49 -9.02 7.53 -29.25
CA LEU A 49 -8.71 7.16 -27.88
C LEU A 49 -8.43 5.66 -27.73
N PHE A 50 -8.99 4.85 -28.65
CA PHE A 50 -8.79 3.41 -28.68
C PHE A 50 -8.24 2.93 -30.00
N GLU A 51 -7.30 1.99 -29.92
CA GLU A 51 -6.89 1.13 -31.03
C GLU A 51 -7.77 -0.10 -31.05
N ARG A 52 -8.42 -0.34 -32.18
CA ARG A 52 -9.37 -1.45 -32.37
C ARG A 52 -8.76 -2.49 -33.29
N THR A 53 -8.43 -3.64 -32.73
CA THR A 53 -8.15 -4.83 -33.54
C THR A 53 -9.31 -5.82 -33.37
N THR A 54 -9.46 -6.79 -34.26
CA THR A 54 -10.50 -7.82 -34.17
C THR A 54 -10.44 -8.67 -32.90
N ARG A 55 -9.32 -8.59 -32.16
CA ARG A 55 -9.07 -9.41 -30.97
C ARG A 55 -8.87 -8.61 -29.67
N LYS A 56 -8.62 -7.30 -29.73
CA LYS A 56 -8.27 -6.52 -28.55
C LYS A 56 -8.63 -5.04 -28.69
N VAL A 57 -9.12 -4.46 -27.60
CA VAL A 57 -9.33 -3.01 -27.45
C VAL A 57 -8.25 -2.49 -26.52
N THR A 58 -7.39 -1.58 -27.02
CA THR A 58 -6.31 -0.98 -26.24
C THR A 58 -6.36 0.53 -26.36
N LEU A 59 -5.83 1.23 -25.37
CA LEU A 59 -5.74 2.70 -25.41
C LEU A 59 -4.62 3.17 -26.32
N THR A 60 -4.90 4.20 -27.13
CA THR A 60 -3.89 5.00 -27.82
C THR A 60 -3.04 5.78 -26.82
N LYS A 61 -1.98 6.45 -27.28
CA LYS A 61 -1.20 7.39 -26.47
C LYS A 61 -2.08 8.51 -25.90
N ALA A 62 -3.04 9.02 -26.68
CA ALA A 62 -4.00 10.02 -26.23
C ALA A 62 -4.98 9.46 -25.19
N GLY A 63 -5.48 8.23 -25.40
CA GLY A 63 -6.35 7.56 -24.43
C GLY A 63 -5.66 7.30 -23.08
N LYS A 64 -4.39 6.87 -23.11
CA LYS A 64 -3.59 6.69 -21.88
C LYS A 64 -3.41 7.98 -21.11
N ARG A 65 -3.25 9.11 -21.79
CA ARG A 65 -3.13 10.42 -21.16
C ARG A 65 -4.46 10.92 -20.62
N LEU A 66 -5.56 10.68 -21.31
CA LEU A 66 -6.90 11.12 -20.90
C LEU A 66 -7.44 10.31 -19.72
N LEU A 67 -7.09 9.04 -19.58
CA LEU A 67 -7.68 8.14 -18.59
C LEU A 67 -7.57 8.65 -17.13
N PRO A 68 -6.39 9.07 -16.62
CA PRO A 68 -6.30 9.60 -15.26
C PRO A 68 -7.13 10.87 -15.06
N GLU A 69 -7.13 11.79 -16.02
CA GLU A 69 -7.89 13.03 -15.96
C GLU A 69 -9.40 12.78 -15.97
N ALA A 70 -9.87 11.83 -16.81
CA ALA A 70 -11.27 11.45 -16.88
C ALA A 70 -11.75 10.79 -15.56
N ARG A 71 -10.92 9.96 -14.93
CA ARG A 71 -11.22 9.39 -13.60
C ARG A 71 -11.37 10.47 -12.55
N GLU A 72 -10.47 11.44 -12.52
CA GLU A 72 -10.52 12.56 -11.57
C GLU A 72 -11.78 13.40 -11.73
N LEU A 73 -12.14 13.77 -12.96
CA LEU A 73 -13.35 14.51 -13.26
C LEU A 73 -14.61 13.78 -12.81
N ILE A 74 -14.71 12.48 -13.09
CA ILE A 74 -15.85 11.66 -12.68
C ILE A 74 -15.93 11.59 -11.16
N LYS A 75 -14.82 11.33 -10.49
CA LYS A 75 -14.74 11.29 -9.03
C LYS A 75 -15.20 12.61 -8.42
N LYS A 76 -14.66 13.73 -8.88
CA LYS A 76 -15.02 15.08 -8.38
C LYS A 76 -16.49 15.43 -8.61
N PHE A 77 -17.06 15.02 -9.75
CA PHE A 77 -18.47 15.20 -10.03
C PHE A 77 -19.34 14.36 -9.08
N ASP A 78 -19.03 13.09 -8.90
CA ASP A 78 -19.78 12.19 -8.00
C ASP A 78 -19.68 12.67 -6.54
N GLU A 79 -18.52 13.15 -6.10
CA GLU A 79 -18.29 13.79 -4.79
C GLU A 79 -19.13 15.08 -4.64
N THR A 80 -19.16 15.93 -5.66
CA THR A 80 -19.95 17.17 -5.64
C THR A 80 -21.44 16.87 -5.51
N LEU A 81 -21.96 15.92 -6.28
CA LEU A 81 -23.37 15.51 -6.17
C LEU A 81 -23.68 14.86 -4.82
N PHE A 82 -22.75 14.08 -4.29
CA PHE A 82 -22.87 13.48 -2.97
C PHE A 82 -22.93 14.56 -1.87
N ASN A 83 -22.03 15.54 -1.92
CA ASN A 83 -21.98 16.64 -0.95
C ASN A 83 -23.24 17.54 -0.98
N ILE A 84 -23.86 17.70 -2.15
CA ILE A 84 -25.10 18.49 -2.29
C ILE A 84 -26.31 17.69 -1.76
N ARG A 85 -26.35 16.37 -1.96
CA ARG A 85 -27.47 15.53 -1.52
C ARG A 85 -27.51 15.30 -0.02
N ASP A 86 -26.41 15.51 0.65
CA ASP A 86 -26.27 15.18 2.08
C ASP A 86 -25.68 16.36 2.85
N MET A 87 -26.48 17.43 3.09
CA MET A 87 -26.09 18.49 4.02
C MET A 87 -25.83 17.99 5.45
N ASN A 88 -26.09 16.71 5.73
CA ASN A 88 -25.66 15.96 6.92
C ASN A 88 -24.41 15.09 6.67
N ALA A 89 -23.73 15.26 5.53
CA ALA A 89 -22.64 14.40 5.04
C ALA A 89 -21.33 14.45 5.86
N TYR A 90 -21.28 15.21 6.92
CA TYR A 90 -20.12 15.27 7.81
C TYR A 90 -19.74 13.91 8.43
N HIS A 91 -20.65 12.92 8.40
CA HIS A 91 -20.46 11.60 9.00
C HIS A 91 -20.61 10.43 8.02
N ARG A 92 -20.75 10.68 6.71
CA ARG A 92 -20.85 9.63 5.69
C ARG A 92 -19.83 9.91 4.58
N GLY A 93 -19.34 8.85 3.96
CA GLY A 93 -18.35 8.95 2.87
C GLY A 93 -17.64 7.61 2.67
N MET A 94 -16.68 7.61 1.76
CA MET A 94 -15.77 6.49 1.56
C MET A 94 -14.35 7.03 1.43
N VAL A 95 -13.44 6.49 2.21
CA VAL A 95 -12.00 6.73 2.07
C VAL A 95 -11.40 5.55 1.29
N THR A 96 -10.73 5.84 0.20
CA THR A 96 -9.95 4.83 -0.52
C THR A 96 -8.46 5.13 -0.32
N LEU A 97 -7.74 4.21 0.30
CA LEU A 97 -6.30 4.34 0.48
C LEU A 97 -5.57 3.13 -0.12
N ALA A 98 -4.41 3.38 -0.71
CA ALA A 98 -3.48 2.33 -1.09
C ALA A 98 -2.45 2.13 0.03
N CYS A 99 -1.99 0.89 0.25
CA CYS A 99 -0.96 0.67 1.25
C CYS A 99 -0.15 -0.59 0.98
N ILE A 100 1.09 -0.56 1.46
CA ILE A 100 1.93 -1.75 1.43
C ILE A 100 1.44 -2.77 2.49
N PRO A 101 1.64 -4.08 2.26
CA PRO A 101 1.11 -5.13 3.14
C PRO A 101 1.46 -4.98 4.61
N THR A 102 2.67 -4.52 4.93
CA THR A 102 3.12 -4.32 6.31
C THR A 102 2.33 -3.24 7.05
N ALA A 103 1.86 -2.21 6.35
CA ALA A 103 1.03 -1.16 6.95
C ALA A 103 -0.36 -1.71 7.31
N VAL A 104 -0.94 -2.55 6.44
CA VAL A 104 -2.27 -3.14 6.65
C VAL A 104 -2.31 -4.01 7.90
N PHE A 105 -1.27 -4.82 8.13
CA PHE A 105 -1.29 -5.79 9.22
C PHE A 105 -1.01 -5.18 10.59
N TYR A 106 -0.21 -4.12 10.67
CA TYR A 106 0.44 -3.79 11.95
C TYR A 106 0.00 -2.47 12.56
N PHE A 107 -0.28 -1.45 11.78
CA PHE A 107 -0.70 -0.19 12.39
C PHE A 107 -2.04 0.37 11.85
N LEU A 108 -2.36 0.08 10.62
CA LEU A 108 -3.58 0.57 10.00
C LEU A 108 -4.85 0.10 10.73
N PRO A 109 -4.94 -1.15 11.24
CA PRO A 109 -6.10 -1.59 12.02
C PRO A 109 -6.38 -0.73 13.25
N LEU A 110 -5.33 -0.32 13.98
CA LEU A 110 -5.48 0.57 15.13
C LEU A 110 -6.02 1.94 14.72
N ALA A 111 -5.46 2.51 13.66
CA ALA A 111 -5.91 3.81 13.14
C ALA A 111 -7.35 3.74 12.61
N ILE A 112 -7.71 2.66 11.91
CA ILE A 112 -9.07 2.43 11.42
C ILE A 112 -10.04 2.26 12.58
N GLY A 113 -9.66 1.51 13.63
CA GLY A 113 -10.48 1.34 14.83
C GLY A 113 -10.83 2.69 15.46
N LYS A 114 -9.83 3.52 15.74
CA LYS A 114 -10.03 4.87 16.29
C LYS A 114 -10.84 5.78 15.34
N PHE A 115 -10.62 5.66 14.02
CA PHE A 115 -11.39 6.41 13.04
C PHE A 115 -12.85 5.99 13.00
N ASN A 116 -13.12 4.69 13.09
CA ASN A 116 -14.49 4.16 13.11
C ASN A 116 -15.26 4.54 14.37
N GLU A 117 -14.59 4.65 15.51
CA GLU A 117 -15.21 5.17 16.75
C GLU A 117 -15.69 6.63 16.57
N LEU A 118 -14.90 7.47 15.88
CA LEU A 118 -15.23 8.87 15.62
C LEU A 118 -16.22 9.05 14.46
N TYR A 119 -16.12 8.18 13.42
CA TYR A 119 -16.86 8.30 12.17
C TYR A 119 -17.44 6.95 11.72
N PRO A 120 -18.39 6.36 12.45
CA PRO A 120 -18.87 4.98 12.23
C PRO A 120 -19.55 4.74 10.89
N ASN A 121 -19.96 5.79 10.20
CA ASN A 121 -20.67 5.70 8.91
C ASN A 121 -19.75 5.95 7.70
N ILE A 122 -18.46 6.23 7.90
CA ILE A 122 -17.50 6.39 6.82
C ILE A 122 -16.97 5.02 6.42
N LYS A 123 -17.20 4.63 5.17
CA LYS A 123 -16.67 3.38 4.61
C LYS A 123 -15.19 3.52 4.26
N MET A 124 -14.44 2.45 4.39
CA MET A 124 -13.04 2.42 3.99
C MET A 124 -12.81 1.33 2.94
N ARG A 125 -12.05 1.68 1.90
CA ARG A 125 -11.55 0.77 0.88
C ARG A 125 -10.04 0.78 0.92
N ILE A 126 -9.44 -0.38 1.17
CA ILE A 126 -8.00 -0.55 1.31
C ILE A 126 -7.50 -1.32 0.09
N LEU A 127 -6.56 -0.71 -0.65
CA LEU A 127 -5.89 -1.32 -1.78
C LEU A 127 -4.51 -1.81 -1.31
N GLU A 128 -4.43 -3.08 -0.92
CA GLU A 128 -3.18 -3.70 -0.51
C GLU A 128 -2.31 -3.99 -1.74
N GLN A 129 -1.16 -3.34 -1.84
CA GLN A 129 -0.32 -3.35 -3.04
C GLN A 129 1.17 -3.27 -2.69
N GLY A 130 2.04 -3.72 -3.62
CA GLY A 130 3.47 -3.47 -3.51
C GLY A 130 3.82 -1.99 -3.69
N THR A 131 5.01 -1.58 -3.27
CA THR A 131 5.50 -0.19 -3.24
C THR A 131 5.20 0.59 -4.54
N ASN A 132 5.53 0.03 -5.71
CA ASN A 132 5.33 0.70 -6.99
C ASN A 132 3.85 0.86 -7.36
N ASN A 133 3.05 -0.19 -7.18
CA ASN A 133 1.62 -0.15 -7.49
C ASN A 133 0.86 0.76 -6.51
N CYS A 134 1.27 0.81 -5.25
CA CYS A 134 0.74 1.74 -4.26
C CYS A 134 0.94 3.20 -4.70
N MET A 135 2.13 3.53 -5.20
CA MET A 135 2.41 4.85 -5.77
C MET A 135 1.57 5.10 -7.03
N GLU A 136 1.47 4.12 -7.93
CA GLU A 136 0.69 4.24 -9.16
C GLU A 136 -0.79 4.48 -8.88
N SER A 137 -1.38 3.77 -7.92
CA SER A 137 -2.77 3.99 -7.49
C SER A 137 -3.03 5.40 -6.98
N VAL A 138 -2.06 6.01 -6.28
CA VAL A 138 -2.15 7.41 -5.85
C VAL A 138 -2.02 8.35 -7.05
N LEU A 139 -1.07 8.12 -7.94
CA LEU A 139 -0.88 8.94 -9.15
C LEU A 139 -2.07 8.90 -10.09
N CYS A 140 -2.71 7.73 -10.23
CA CYS A 140 -3.88 7.52 -11.09
C CYS A 140 -5.22 7.85 -10.42
N ASN A 141 -5.22 8.40 -9.20
CA ASN A 141 -6.43 8.68 -8.40
C ASN A 141 -7.33 7.45 -8.14
N GLU A 142 -6.77 6.25 -8.16
CA GLU A 142 -7.46 5.04 -7.68
C GLU A 142 -7.60 5.05 -6.16
N SER A 143 -6.65 5.71 -5.48
CA SER A 143 -6.69 6.01 -4.05
C SER A 143 -6.43 7.50 -3.81
N GLU A 144 -6.95 8.03 -2.72
CA GLU A 144 -6.82 9.45 -2.36
C GLU A 144 -5.42 9.76 -1.84
N PHE A 145 -4.84 8.82 -1.09
CA PHE A 145 -3.47 8.83 -0.62
C PHE A 145 -3.03 7.38 -0.39
N GLY A 146 -1.77 7.19 -0.08
CA GLY A 146 -1.22 5.86 0.19
C GLY A 146 -0.30 5.84 1.40
N ILE A 147 -0.03 4.65 1.92
CA ILE A 147 0.99 4.42 2.94
C ILE A 147 2.09 3.58 2.32
N ASN A 148 3.29 4.15 2.24
CA ASN A 148 4.40 3.59 1.49
C ASN A 148 5.75 3.84 2.17
N MET A 149 6.80 3.27 1.61
CA MET A 149 8.18 3.52 2.04
C MET A 149 8.73 4.79 1.38
N ASN A 150 9.71 5.44 2.03
CA ASN A 150 10.41 6.65 1.53
C ASN A 150 11.38 6.38 0.36
N ASN A 151 11.28 5.27 -0.33
CA ASN A 151 12.10 4.98 -1.52
C ASN A 151 11.43 5.41 -2.84
N VAL A 152 10.35 6.18 -2.75
CA VAL A 152 9.55 6.64 -3.89
C VAL A 152 10.03 8.02 -4.30
N THR A 153 10.79 8.10 -5.38
CA THR A 153 11.21 9.37 -6.00
C THR A 153 10.28 9.70 -7.17
N ASN A 154 9.25 10.50 -6.90
CA ASN A 154 8.40 11.06 -7.96
C ASN A 154 8.09 12.52 -7.61
N SER A 155 8.37 13.42 -8.55
CA SER A 155 8.22 14.87 -8.35
C SER A 155 6.77 15.31 -8.10
N SER A 156 5.79 14.50 -8.50
CA SER A 156 4.35 14.76 -8.32
C SER A 156 3.80 14.23 -6.98
N ILE A 157 4.63 13.58 -6.16
CA ILE A 157 4.24 12.99 -4.88
C ILE A 157 4.85 13.77 -3.73
N ASP A 158 4.04 14.07 -2.72
CA ASP A 158 4.48 14.49 -1.39
C ASP A 158 4.58 13.26 -0.50
N PHE A 159 5.65 13.20 0.30
CA PHE A 159 5.86 12.17 1.31
C PHE A 159 5.86 12.79 2.70
N THR A 160 4.95 12.34 3.55
CA THR A 160 4.89 12.73 4.98
C THR A 160 5.34 11.53 5.82
N PRO A 161 6.52 11.61 6.48
CA PRO A 161 7.02 10.50 7.28
C PRO A 161 6.13 10.25 8.50
N LEU A 162 5.84 8.98 8.80
CA LEU A 162 5.10 8.54 9.98
C LEU A 162 6.02 7.80 10.95
N VAL A 163 6.66 6.73 10.53
CA VAL A 163 7.45 5.86 11.40
C VAL A 163 8.77 5.46 10.75
N ASN A 164 9.84 5.48 11.56
CA ASN A 164 11.16 4.98 11.18
C ASN A 164 11.48 3.74 12.03
N GLU A 165 11.48 2.57 11.41
CA GLU A 165 11.64 1.27 12.08
C GLU A 165 12.88 0.51 11.62
N PRO A 166 13.60 -0.19 12.52
CA PRO A 166 14.70 -1.07 12.14
C PRO A 166 14.19 -2.41 11.65
N PHE A 167 15.05 -3.14 10.95
CA PHE A 167 14.88 -4.56 10.70
C PHE A 167 15.32 -5.36 11.92
N VAL A 168 14.61 -6.46 12.17
CA VAL A 168 14.90 -7.44 13.23
C VAL A 168 15.02 -8.83 12.63
N LEU A 169 15.77 -9.69 13.27
CA LEU A 169 15.76 -11.11 13.02
C LEU A 169 14.48 -11.71 13.60
N ALA A 170 13.68 -12.35 12.77
CA ALA A 170 12.58 -13.21 13.19
C ALA A 170 13.05 -14.67 13.21
N CYS A 171 13.00 -15.31 14.35
CA CYS A 171 13.31 -16.72 14.51
C CYS A 171 12.42 -17.36 15.58
N ARG A 172 12.39 -18.70 15.63
CA ARG A 172 11.69 -19.41 16.71
C ARG A 172 12.43 -19.23 18.04
N ARG A 173 11.71 -19.30 19.15
CA ARG A 173 12.27 -19.19 20.51
C ARG A 173 13.30 -20.26 20.84
N ASP A 174 13.21 -21.44 20.21
CA ASP A 174 14.17 -22.55 20.36
C ASP A 174 15.38 -22.44 19.42
N HIS A 175 15.45 -21.43 18.56
CA HIS A 175 16.57 -21.21 17.65
C HIS A 175 17.83 -20.79 18.42
N PRO A 176 19.05 -21.24 18.03
CA PRO A 176 20.30 -20.86 18.71
C PRO A 176 20.50 -19.36 18.90
N LEU A 177 20.13 -18.55 17.90
CA LEU A 177 20.23 -17.09 17.95
C LEU A 177 19.20 -16.44 18.89
N ALA A 178 18.15 -17.15 19.31
CA ALA A 178 17.09 -16.63 20.18
C ALA A 178 17.60 -16.24 21.58
N LYS A 179 18.73 -16.77 22.01
CA LYS A 179 19.35 -16.46 23.30
C LYS A 179 20.14 -15.13 23.31
N LYS A 180 20.32 -14.52 22.15
CA LYS A 180 21.07 -13.26 22.01
C LYS A 180 20.18 -12.04 22.20
N GLN A 181 20.73 -10.98 22.76
CA GLN A 181 20.05 -9.69 22.87
C GLN A 181 20.10 -8.88 21.57
N LEU A 182 21.12 -9.11 20.75
CA LEU A 182 21.31 -8.53 19.42
C LEU A 182 22.06 -9.52 18.53
N VAL A 183 21.91 -9.41 17.23
CA VAL A 183 22.53 -10.29 16.24
C VAL A 183 23.13 -9.43 15.11
N GLU A 184 24.36 -9.70 14.74
CA GLU A 184 24.96 -9.09 13.56
C GLU A 184 24.49 -9.79 12.29
N TRP A 185 24.37 -9.05 11.19
CA TRP A 185 23.97 -9.62 9.90
C TRP A 185 24.90 -10.74 9.44
N GLN A 186 26.18 -10.66 9.77
CA GLN A 186 27.17 -11.69 9.44
C GLN A 186 26.86 -13.04 10.11
N GLU A 187 26.25 -13.03 11.27
CA GLU A 187 25.88 -14.25 11.99
C GLU A 187 24.72 -15.02 11.34
N LEU A 188 24.01 -14.38 10.41
CA LEU A 188 22.96 -15.04 9.63
C LEU A 188 23.52 -15.88 8.48
N VAL A 189 24.83 -15.75 8.19
CA VAL A 189 25.50 -16.55 7.15
C VAL A 189 25.50 -18.00 7.58
N GLY A 190 25.09 -18.88 6.67
CA GLY A 190 24.96 -20.33 6.92
C GLY A 190 23.57 -20.77 7.39
N TYR A 191 22.67 -19.84 7.73
CA TYR A 191 21.27 -20.16 7.98
C TYR A 191 20.42 -19.98 6.72
N LYS A 192 19.39 -20.80 6.56
CA LYS A 192 18.39 -20.66 5.49
C LYS A 192 17.54 -19.42 5.73
N MET A 193 17.75 -18.38 4.92
CA MET A 193 16.96 -17.16 5.01
C MET A 193 15.63 -17.30 4.26
N ILE A 194 14.55 -16.85 4.89
CA ILE A 194 13.25 -16.70 4.28
C ILE A 194 13.08 -15.23 3.93
N GLY A 195 13.10 -14.91 2.65
CA GLY A 195 12.99 -13.52 2.17
C GLY A 195 11.74 -13.27 1.35
N VAL A 196 11.31 -12.02 1.32
CA VAL A 196 10.35 -11.57 0.30
C VAL A 196 11.04 -11.46 -1.05
N ARG A 197 10.25 -11.45 -2.14
CA ARG A 197 10.75 -11.36 -3.51
C ARG A 197 11.80 -10.26 -3.69
N SER A 198 12.77 -10.52 -4.54
CA SER A 198 13.86 -9.58 -4.87
C SER A 198 13.37 -8.20 -5.32
N SER A 199 12.18 -8.11 -5.95
CA SER A 199 11.53 -6.84 -6.33
C SER A 199 10.84 -6.10 -5.17
N SER A 200 10.82 -6.65 -3.96
CA SER A 200 10.25 -5.99 -2.78
C SER A 200 11.16 -4.87 -2.29
N GLY A 201 10.58 -3.71 -1.95
CA GLY A 201 11.33 -2.59 -1.38
C GLY A 201 12.11 -2.96 -0.11
N ASN A 202 11.59 -3.87 0.73
CA ASN A 202 12.31 -4.36 1.91
C ASN A 202 13.56 -5.16 1.53
N ARG A 203 13.44 -6.04 0.54
CA ARG A 203 14.56 -6.86 0.09
C ARG A 203 15.63 -6.01 -0.58
N LEU A 204 15.24 -5.11 -1.48
CA LEU A 204 16.15 -4.18 -2.15
C LEU A 204 16.92 -3.31 -1.14
N LEU A 205 16.24 -2.80 -0.10
CA LEU A 205 16.88 -2.00 0.93
C LEU A 205 17.95 -2.81 1.70
N ILE A 206 17.64 -4.03 2.11
CA ILE A 206 18.60 -4.90 2.81
C ILE A 206 19.80 -5.20 1.90
N GLU A 207 19.57 -5.62 0.67
CA GLU A 207 20.63 -5.97 -0.28
C GLU A 207 21.52 -4.78 -0.62
N GLN A 208 20.93 -3.58 -0.77
CA GLN A 208 21.67 -2.34 -1.00
C GLN A 208 22.58 -1.99 0.18
N GLN A 209 22.08 -2.10 1.41
CA GLN A 209 22.84 -1.78 2.63
C GLN A 209 23.95 -2.80 2.94
N LEU A 210 23.79 -4.03 2.45
CA LEU A 210 24.76 -5.09 2.64
C LEU A 210 25.62 -5.34 1.39
N ALA A 211 25.51 -4.52 0.35
CA ALA A 211 26.16 -4.76 -0.94
C ALA A 211 27.69 -4.91 -0.85
N ASP A 212 28.33 -4.06 -0.01
CA ASP A 212 29.79 -3.99 0.16
C ASP A 212 30.34 -5.01 1.16
N LYS A 213 29.49 -5.85 1.75
CA LYS A 213 29.95 -6.85 2.71
C LYS A 213 30.60 -8.05 1.97
N PRO A 214 31.69 -8.61 2.50
CA PRO A 214 32.43 -9.72 1.87
C PRO A 214 31.67 -11.06 1.90
N TRP A 215 30.58 -11.13 2.65
CA TRP A 215 29.72 -12.29 2.79
C TRP A 215 28.36 -12.04 2.17
N LYS A 216 27.59 -13.10 1.92
CA LYS A 216 26.23 -13.02 1.35
C LYS A 216 25.28 -13.86 2.17
N LEU A 217 24.02 -13.40 2.26
CA LEU A 217 22.94 -14.16 2.89
C LEU A 217 22.41 -15.23 1.92
N ASP A 218 22.11 -16.42 2.44
CA ASP A 218 21.49 -17.50 1.68
C ASP A 218 19.95 -17.35 1.71
N TRP A 219 19.41 -16.66 0.71
CA TRP A 219 17.96 -16.51 0.54
C TRP A 219 17.36 -17.80 0.00
N PHE A 220 17.20 -18.79 0.88
CA PHE A 220 16.81 -20.13 0.51
C PHE A 220 15.33 -20.26 0.13
N TYR A 221 14.45 -19.52 0.82
CA TYR A 221 13.02 -19.45 0.49
C TYR A 221 12.66 -18.03 0.07
N GLU A 222 11.94 -17.91 -1.06
CA GLU A 222 11.39 -16.64 -1.53
C GLU A 222 9.87 -16.67 -1.46
N VAL A 223 9.27 -15.67 -0.78
CA VAL A 223 7.83 -15.55 -0.58
C VAL A 223 7.32 -14.21 -1.07
N ARG A 224 6.01 -14.10 -1.27
CA ARG A 224 5.38 -12.84 -1.70
C ARG A 224 5.07 -11.90 -0.52
N HIS A 225 4.65 -12.45 0.61
CA HIS A 225 4.14 -11.71 1.75
C HIS A 225 4.92 -12.02 3.03
N LEU A 226 5.09 -11.00 3.89
CA LEU A 226 5.78 -11.17 5.18
C LEU A 226 5.02 -12.12 6.12
N SER A 227 3.70 -12.19 6.04
CA SER A 227 2.89 -13.17 6.79
C SER A 227 3.24 -14.61 6.43
N THR A 228 3.50 -14.89 5.15
CA THR A 228 3.99 -16.21 4.71
C THR A 228 5.40 -16.46 5.25
N SER A 229 6.27 -15.44 5.27
CA SER A 229 7.61 -15.56 5.86
C SER A 229 7.52 -15.94 7.33
N LEU A 230 6.66 -15.28 8.11
CA LEU A 230 6.42 -15.61 9.52
C LEU A 230 5.93 -17.05 9.70
N GLY A 231 4.97 -17.50 8.88
CA GLY A 231 4.50 -18.89 8.93
C GLY A 231 5.59 -19.92 8.66
N LEU A 232 6.51 -19.65 7.73
CA LEU A 232 7.66 -20.54 7.46
C LEU A 232 8.68 -20.51 8.61
N VAL A 233 8.92 -19.34 9.23
CA VAL A 233 9.74 -19.23 10.44
C VAL A 233 9.12 -20.04 11.57
N GLU A 234 7.81 -19.93 11.79
CA GLU A 234 7.08 -20.67 12.82
C GLU A 234 7.18 -22.19 12.61
N ALA A 235 7.12 -22.63 11.37
CA ALA A 235 7.31 -24.03 10.98
C ALA A 235 8.78 -24.53 11.14
N GLY A 236 9.71 -23.64 11.53
CA GLY A 236 11.12 -24.01 11.74
C GLY A 236 11.92 -24.22 10.46
N LEU A 237 11.45 -23.72 9.31
CA LEU A 237 12.09 -23.92 8.02
C LEU A 237 13.29 -22.99 7.77
N GLY A 238 13.43 -21.94 8.57
CA GLY A 238 14.53 -20.97 8.47
C GLY A 238 14.28 -19.75 9.35
N ILE A 239 15.05 -18.71 9.10
CA ILE A 239 14.98 -17.42 9.78
C ILE A 239 14.68 -16.30 8.78
N SER A 240 14.19 -15.16 9.25
CA SER A 240 13.85 -14.04 8.37
C SER A 240 14.29 -12.70 8.94
N ALA A 241 14.70 -11.78 8.08
CA ALA A 241 14.90 -10.38 8.44
C ALA A 241 13.65 -9.58 8.08
N LEU A 242 12.94 -9.09 9.08
CA LEU A 242 11.65 -8.41 8.94
C LEU A 242 11.70 -7.02 9.56
N PRO A 243 10.89 -6.06 9.06
CA PRO A 243 10.68 -4.80 9.76
C PRO A 243 10.11 -5.06 11.16
N GLY A 244 10.50 -4.26 12.14
CA GLY A 244 10.12 -4.46 13.53
C GLY A 244 8.61 -4.50 13.77
N LEU A 245 7.86 -3.63 13.06
CA LEU A 245 6.38 -3.62 13.10
C LEU A 245 5.73 -4.88 12.52
N ALA A 246 6.48 -5.70 11.76
CA ALA A 246 5.97 -6.95 11.23
C ALA A 246 5.98 -8.11 12.25
N MET A 247 6.56 -7.89 13.42
CA MET A 247 6.64 -8.93 14.43
C MET A 247 5.30 -9.14 15.16
N PRO A 248 4.91 -10.40 15.41
CA PRO A 248 3.71 -10.70 16.18
C PRO A 248 3.77 -10.09 17.59
N HIS A 249 2.68 -9.45 18.01
CA HIS A 249 2.59 -8.82 19.32
C HIS A 249 2.05 -9.75 20.43
N ALA A 250 1.78 -11.00 20.10
CA ALA A 250 1.23 -11.95 21.06
C ALA A 250 2.31 -12.43 22.05
N PRO A 251 2.06 -12.35 23.37
CA PRO A 251 3.03 -12.78 24.39
C PRO A 251 3.41 -14.26 24.30
N TYR A 252 2.56 -15.07 23.68
CA TYR A 252 2.78 -16.52 23.49
C TYR A 252 3.22 -16.90 22.07
N SER A 253 3.70 -15.93 21.29
CA SER A 253 4.22 -16.25 19.95
C SER A 253 5.41 -17.19 20.04
N SER A 254 5.43 -18.23 19.21
CA SER A 254 6.59 -19.11 19.01
C SER A 254 7.78 -18.40 18.36
N ILE A 255 7.54 -17.20 17.79
CA ILE A 255 8.52 -16.38 17.09
C ILE A 255 8.91 -15.20 17.97
N ILE A 256 10.20 -14.87 17.96
CA ILE A 256 10.74 -13.67 18.60
C ILE A 256 11.46 -12.79 17.57
N GLY A 257 11.50 -11.48 17.87
CA GLY A 257 12.29 -10.50 17.11
C GLY A 257 13.52 -10.09 17.89
N ILE A 258 14.69 -10.17 17.25
CA ILE A 258 15.97 -9.78 17.84
C ILE A 258 16.53 -8.65 17.00
N PRO A 259 17.00 -7.53 17.60
CA PRO A 259 17.61 -6.43 16.87
C PRO A 259 18.76 -6.90 15.99
N LEU A 260 18.75 -6.46 14.71
CA LEU A 260 19.84 -6.67 13.75
C LEU A 260 20.75 -5.45 13.74
N VAL A 261 22.06 -5.69 13.83
CA VAL A 261 23.10 -4.65 13.90
C VAL A 261 24.21 -4.89 12.89
N GLU A 262 25.09 -3.92 12.71
CA GLU A 262 26.28 -3.95 11.84
C GLU A 262 26.00 -4.24 10.33
N PRO A 263 25.20 -3.34 9.69
CA PRO A 263 24.65 -2.07 10.14
C PRO A 263 23.24 -2.15 10.71
N VAL A 264 22.77 -1.13 11.46
CA VAL A 264 21.35 -1.00 11.80
C VAL A 264 20.61 -0.52 10.55
N ILE A 265 19.98 -1.42 9.84
CA ILE A 265 19.17 -1.09 8.65
C ILE A 265 17.79 -0.64 9.11
N ARG A 266 17.35 0.53 8.63
CA ARG A 266 16.06 1.12 8.97
C ARG A 266 15.28 1.46 7.71
N ARG A 267 13.96 1.46 7.80
CA ARG A 267 13.08 1.99 6.76
C ARG A 267 12.15 3.04 7.34
N THR A 268 11.79 4.02 6.53
CA THR A 268 10.77 5.00 6.89
C THR A 268 9.49 4.71 6.14
N LEU A 269 8.39 4.51 6.87
CA LEU A 269 7.04 4.49 6.33
C LEU A 269 6.41 5.88 6.47
N GLY A 270 5.60 6.24 5.50
CA GLY A 270 4.91 7.52 5.52
C GLY A 270 3.72 7.53 4.58
N ILE A 271 3.00 8.63 4.61
CA ILE A 271 1.89 8.88 3.71
C ILE A 271 2.42 9.47 2.42
N ILE A 272 2.00 8.92 1.30
CA ILE A 272 2.19 9.47 -0.04
C ILE A 272 0.88 10.05 -0.55
N ARG A 273 0.92 11.25 -1.11
CA ARG A 273 -0.22 11.86 -1.81
C ARG A 273 0.27 12.63 -3.03
N ARG A 274 -0.58 12.86 -4.01
CA ARG A 274 -0.27 13.82 -5.08
C ARG A 274 -0.22 15.24 -4.51
N LYS A 275 0.75 16.03 -4.98
CA LYS A 275 0.94 17.44 -4.56
C LYS A 275 -0.30 18.29 -4.78
N ASP A 276 -0.98 18.10 -5.92
CA ASP A 276 -2.13 18.90 -6.33
C ASP A 276 -3.48 18.24 -5.99
N ALA A 277 -3.47 17.14 -5.21
CA ALA A 277 -4.71 16.45 -4.86
C ALA A 277 -5.42 17.15 -3.71
N VAL A 278 -6.70 17.43 -3.93
CA VAL A 278 -7.64 17.81 -2.88
C VAL A 278 -8.26 16.52 -2.37
N LEU A 279 -8.02 16.19 -1.10
CA LEU A 279 -8.62 15.03 -0.45
C LEU A 279 -10.12 15.26 -0.24
N SER A 280 -10.91 14.18 -0.23
CA SER A 280 -12.30 14.28 0.25
C SER A 280 -12.33 14.65 1.75
N PRO A 281 -13.41 15.26 2.26
CA PRO A 281 -13.50 15.59 3.69
C PRO A 281 -13.31 14.38 4.62
N ALA A 282 -13.71 13.18 4.18
CA ALA A 282 -13.50 11.94 4.91
C ALA A 282 -12.02 11.54 4.92
N ALA A 283 -11.36 11.63 3.77
CA ALA A 283 -9.94 11.32 3.63
C ALA A 283 -9.05 12.32 4.37
N GLU A 284 -9.39 13.61 4.38
CA GLU A 284 -8.66 14.62 5.18
C GLU A 284 -8.69 14.29 6.67
N ARG A 285 -9.86 13.88 7.20
CA ARG A 285 -9.97 13.49 8.62
C ARG A 285 -9.14 12.27 8.95
N PHE A 286 -9.17 11.27 8.08
CA PHE A 286 -8.36 10.06 8.29
C PHE A 286 -6.87 10.35 8.16
N PHE A 287 -6.48 11.19 7.20
CA PHE A 287 -5.10 11.67 7.04
C PHE A 287 -4.61 12.41 8.30
N ALA A 288 -5.40 13.36 8.82
CA ALA A 288 -5.08 14.09 10.05
C ALA A 288 -4.97 13.15 11.26
N LEU A 289 -5.90 12.18 11.38
CA LEU A 289 -5.84 11.17 12.44
C LEU A 289 -4.55 10.34 12.36
N LEU A 290 -4.16 9.90 11.17
CA LEU A 290 -2.90 9.17 10.97
C LEU A 290 -1.70 9.98 11.43
N ILE A 291 -1.62 11.26 11.05
CA ILE A 291 -0.52 12.12 11.49
C ILE A 291 -0.52 12.25 13.01
N ASN A 292 -1.65 12.58 13.64
CA ASN A 292 -1.73 12.78 15.08
C ASN A 292 -1.35 11.52 15.87
N LEU A 293 -1.80 10.35 15.44
CA LEU A 293 -1.47 9.08 16.09
C LEU A 293 0.04 8.79 16.09
N TRP A 294 0.77 9.33 15.11
CA TRP A 294 2.19 9.06 14.94
C TRP A 294 3.10 10.22 15.38
N THR A 295 2.61 11.46 15.46
CA THR A 295 3.40 12.57 15.99
C THR A 295 3.51 12.53 17.51
N ASP A 296 2.48 12.07 18.19
CA ASP A 296 2.45 12.00 19.66
C ASP A 296 3.22 10.79 20.24
N ASP A 297 3.53 9.79 19.42
CA ASP A 297 4.09 8.49 19.86
C ASP A 297 5.40 8.09 19.16
N LYS A 298 6.13 9.06 18.59
CA LYS A 298 7.32 8.80 17.76
C LYS A 298 8.40 7.94 18.41
N ASP A 299 8.55 8.04 19.73
CA ASP A 299 9.57 7.33 20.50
C ASP A 299 9.02 6.12 21.27
N ASN A 300 7.72 6.11 21.56
CA ASN A 300 7.10 5.10 22.43
C ASN A 300 6.64 3.83 21.69
N LEU A 301 6.22 3.93 20.42
CA LEU A 301 5.69 2.75 19.70
C LEU A 301 6.78 1.69 19.50
N TRP A 302 7.99 2.12 19.16
CA TRP A 302 9.14 1.22 19.00
C TRP A 302 9.67 0.76 20.35
N THR A 303 9.86 1.67 21.31
CA THR A 303 10.30 1.36 22.68
C THR A 303 9.32 0.38 23.32
N ASN A 304 8.01 0.62 23.20
CA ASN A 304 6.97 -0.30 23.69
C ASN A 304 6.98 -1.68 23.01
N ILE A 305 7.29 -1.77 21.71
CA ILE A 305 7.41 -3.07 21.01
C ILE A 305 8.63 -3.82 21.52
N VAL A 306 9.77 -3.15 21.70
CA VAL A 306 11.02 -3.76 22.20
C VAL A 306 10.91 -4.07 23.69
N GLU A 307 10.33 -3.19 24.50
CA GLU A 307 10.13 -3.40 25.93
C GLU A 307 9.08 -4.47 26.23
N ARG A 308 7.97 -4.53 25.49
CA ARG A 308 7.00 -5.63 25.61
C ARG A 308 7.61 -6.98 25.24
N GLN A 309 8.52 -7.02 24.29
CA GLN A 309 9.29 -8.25 23.99
C GLN A 309 10.29 -8.59 25.10
N ARG A 310 10.92 -7.59 25.76
CA ARG A 310 11.77 -7.80 26.92
C ARG A 310 11.00 -8.26 28.16
N HIS A 311 9.86 -7.65 28.46
CA HIS A 311 9.02 -8.05 29.59
C HIS A 311 8.50 -9.49 29.42
N ALA A 312 8.04 -9.86 28.22
CA ALA A 312 7.63 -11.23 27.95
C ALA A 312 8.75 -12.27 28.12
N LEU A 313 10.01 -11.86 27.99
CA LEU A 313 11.17 -12.72 28.24
C LEU A 313 11.54 -12.81 29.74
N GLN A 314 11.20 -11.79 30.54
CA GLN A 314 11.46 -11.76 31.99
C GLN A 314 10.39 -12.50 32.80
N GLU A 315 9.13 -12.60 32.29
CA GLU A 315 8.04 -13.31 32.97
C GLU A 315 8.07 -14.85 32.74
N ILE A 316 8.95 -15.35 31.87
CA ILE A 316 9.07 -16.78 31.53
C ILE A 316 10.38 -17.40 32.12
N GLY A 317 11.23 -16.61 32.75
CA GLY A 317 12.43 -17.07 33.49
C GLY A 317 12.21 -16.99 34.98
#